data_5a8ea0fb2d8a5bc80d9e4392e422e447
#
_entry.id   5a8ea0fb2d8a5bc80d9e4392e422e447
#
_cell.length_a   1.000
_cell.length_b   1.000
_cell.length_c   1.000
_cell.angle_alpha   90.00
_cell.angle_beta   90.00
_cell.angle_gamma   90.00
#
_symmetry.space_group_name_H-M   'P 1'
#
loop_
_entity.id
_entity.type
_entity.pdbx_description
1 polymer ?
#
loop_
_entity_poly.entity_id
_entity_poly.type
_entity_poly.pdbx_seq_one_letter_code
_entity_poly.pdbx_strand_id
1 'polypeptide(L)'
;MNIAILGATGNFGIALTSKLLAVTDHHLTLISTSAGEKFEDNYRITAKSVDATNIKTLKKALKDSDLVYCAIAGDYLPVMVDNIISCNPKRMVFMTTVGVYNELENAPQLNVDNEPLQIPNQYSVDLIENSDVDYTILRLGLLDHGDEDDYVITKKGESVKTHQTTVESVIKIVLEVIEDPKLYSRQSISITKKK
;
A
#
# COMPACT_ATOMS: atom_id res chain seq x y z
N MET A 1 -2.06 -10.99 14.75
CA MET A 1 -2.49 -11.15 13.36
C MET A 1 -1.32 -11.58 12.50
N ASN A 2 -1.60 -12.20 11.35
CA ASN A 2 -0.62 -12.47 10.30
C ASN A 2 -0.74 -11.39 9.21
N ILE A 3 0.28 -10.55 9.08
CA ILE A 3 0.31 -9.44 8.12
C ILE A 3 1.26 -9.79 6.98
N ALA A 4 0.78 -9.84 5.75
CA ALA A 4 1.62 -9.94 4.57
C ALA A 4 2.01 -8.55 4.07
N ILE A 5 3.29 -8.34 3.82
CA ILE A 5 3.84 -7.09 3.29
C ILE A 5 4.43 -7.38 1.90
N LEU A 6 3.71 -7.01 0.84
CA LEU A 6 4.22 -7.05 -0.54
C LEU A 6 5.02 -5.77 -0.81
N GLY A 7 6.18 -5.93 -1.44
CA GLY A 7 7.15 -4.85 -1.56
C GLY A 7 7.99 -4.65 -0.29
N ALA A 8 8.19 -5.73 0.49
CA ALA A 8 8.86 -5.70 1.79
C ALA A 8 10.28 -5.14 1.75
N THR A 9 10.97 -5.20 0.61
CA THR A 9 12.34 -4.67 0.42
C THR A 9 12.39 -3.21 -0.03
N GLY A 10 11.23 -2.59 -0.29
CA GLY A 10 11.12 -1.17 -0.61
C GLY A 10 11.06 -0.28 0.64
N ASN A 11 11.20 1.03 0.47
CA ASN A 11 11.26 2.01 1.57
C ASN A 11 10.07 1.88 2.54
N PHE A 12 8.85 1.85 2.03
CA PHE A 12 7.65 1.68 2.86
C PHE A 12 7.55 0.30 3.50
N GLY A 13 7.93 -0.76 2.78
CA GLY A 13 7.93 -2.13 3.31
C GLY A 13 8.91 -2.29 4.47
N ILE A 14 10.13 -1.75 4.34
CA ILE A 14 11.16 -1.76 5.39
C ILE A 14 10.70 -0.94 6.60
N ALA A 15 10.19 0.28 6.36
CA ALA A 15 9.73 1.17 7.44
C ALA A 15 8.57 0.55 8.22
N LEU A 16 7.55 0.01 7.53
CA LEU A 16 6.43 -0.67 8.17
C LEU A 16 6.88 -1.91 8.94
N THR A 17 7.72 -2.75 8.33
CA THR A 17 8.27 -3.95 8.99
C THR A 17 8.97 -3.58 10.29
N SER A 18 9.89 -2.60 10.25
CA SER A 18 10.61 -2.12 11.42
C SER A 18 9.67 -1.62 12.53
N LYS A 19 8.67 -0.81 12.15
CA LYS A 19 7.73 -0.25 13.12
C LYS A 19 6.85 -1.32 13.74
N LEU A 20 6.27 -2.24 12.94
CA LEU A 20 5.45 -3.34 13.44
C LEU A 20 6.21 -4.26 14.40
N LEU A 21 7.46 -4.56 14.10
CA LEU A 21 8.31 -5.36 15.00
C LEU A 21 8.57 -4.66 16.33
N ALA A 22 8.68 -3.33 16.32
CA ALA A 22 8.97 -2.54 17.51
C ALA A 22 7.77 -2.33 18.44
N VAL A 23 6.53 -2.22 17.88
CA VAL A 23 5.36 -1.78 18.66
C VAL A 23 4.22 -2.81 18.74
N THR A 24 4.33 -3.96 18.07
CA THR A 24 3.30 -5.02 18.06
C THR A 24 3.91 -6.40 18.22
N ASP A 25 3.05 -7.41 18.45
CA ASP A 25 3.43 -8.84 18.44
C ASP A 25 2.91 -9.60 17.21
N HIS A 26 2.62 -8.90 16.12
CA HIS A 26 2.13 -9.52 14.89
C HIS A 26 3.20 -10.38 14.22
N HIS A 27 2.76 -11.45 13.54
CA HIS A 27 3.60 -12.22 12.64
C HIS A 27 3.59 -11.58 11.24
N LEU A 28 4.77 -11.41 10.67
CA LEU A 28 4.96 -10.72 9.38
C LEU A 28 5.41 -11.72 8.31
N THR A 29 4.66 -11.77 7.20
CA THR A 29 5.10 -12.45 5.97
C THR A 29 5.64 -11.39 5.02
N LEU A 30 6.97 -11.33 4.88
CA LEU A 30 7.67 -10.36 4.05
C LEU A 30 7.84 -10.90 2.64
N ILE A 31 7.22 -10.22 1.65
CA ILE A 31 7.13 -10.71 0.27
C ILE A 31 7.75 -9.68 -0.69
N SER A 32 8.72 -10.12 -1.44
CA SER A 32 9.28 -9.45 -2.63
C SER A 32 10.03 -10.48 -3.45
N THR A 33 10.53 -10.12 -4.63
CA THR A 33 11.35 -11.03 -5.46
C THR A 33 12.66 -11.44 -4.79
N SER A 34 13.15 -10.66 -3.81
CA SER A 34 14.41 -10.89 -3.09
C SER A 34 14.25 -10.98 -1.56
N ALA A 35 13.02 -11.18 -1.05
CA ALA A 35 12.80 -11.14 0.40
C ALA A 35 13.60 -12.19 1.16
N GLY A 36 13.70 -13.43 0.65
CA GLY A 36 14.48 -14.51 1.29
C GLY A 36 15.99 -14.28 1.30
N GLU A 37 16.50 -13.31 0.50
CA GLU A 37 17.91 -12.92 0.52
C GLU A 37 18.18 -11.76 1.49
N LYS A 38 17.12 -11.01 1.83
CA LYS A 38 17.21 -9.76 2.62
C LYS A 38 16.76 -9.91 4.06
N PHE A 39 15.91 -10.87 4.35
CA PHE A 39 15.35 -11.11 5.67
C PHE A 39 15.57 -12.56 6.09
N GLU A 40 15.92 -12.74 7.36
CA GLU A 40 16.03 -14.05 7.98
C GLU A 40 14.71 -14.45 8.64
N ASP A 41 14.28 -15.69 8.44
CA ASP A 41 13.13 -16.25 9.10
C ASP A 41 13.36 -16.36 10.62
N ASN A 42 12.33 -16.02 11.38
CA ASN A 42 12.33 -16.20 12.83
C ASN A 42 10.88 -16.39 13.35
N TYR A 43 10.69 -16.40 14.68
CA TYR A 43 9.37 -16.61 15.25
C TYR A 43 8.34 -15.53 14.90
N ARG A 44 8.76 -14.36 14.39
CA ARG A 44 7.89 -13.26 13.97
C ARG A 44 7.95 -12.94 12.48
N ILE A 45 8.92 -13.46 11.76
CA ILE A 45 9.15 -13.15 10.34
C ILE A 45 9.18 -14.45 9.54
N THR A 46 8.44 -14.46 8.44
CA THR A 46 8.60 -15.41 7.34
C THR A 46 8.88 -14.65 6.05
N ALA A 47 10.07 -14.81 5.50
CA ALA A 47 10.47 -14.17 4.25
C ALA A 47 10.17 -15.10 3.05
N LYS A 48 9.53 -14.53 2.01
CA LYS A 48 9.17 -15.28 0.81
C LYS A 48 9.60 -14.53 -0.45
N SER A 49 10.54 -15.11 -1.19
CA SER A 49 10.90 -14.59 -2.53
C SER A 49 9.83 -15.01 -3.54
N VAL A 50 8.93 -14.09 -3.85
CA VAL A 50 7.77 -14.30 -4.73
C VAL A 50 7.61 -13.13 -5.68
N ASP A 51 7.41 -13.45 -6.95
CA ASP A 51 6.94 -12.53 -7.97
C ASP A 51 5.41 -12.48 -7.94
N ALA A 52 4.84 -11.30 -7.65
CA ALA A 52 3.40 -11.10 -7.55
C ALA A 52 2.65 -11.28 -8.89
N THR A 53 3.34 -11.31 -10.02
CA THR A 53 2.75 -11.67 -11.33
C THR A 53 2.47 -13.17 -11.44
N ASN A 54 3.06 -14.00 -10.57
CA ASN A 54 2.81 -15.44 -10.52
C ASN A 54 1.75 -15.78 -9.47
N ILE A 55 0.50 -15.91 -9.92
CA ILE A 55 -0.65 -16.20 -9.05
C ILE A 55 -0.47 -17.47 -8.19
N LYS A 56 0.17 -18.52 -8.71
CA LYS A 56 0.31 -19.80 -8.00
C LYS A 56 1.20 -19.69 -6.77
N THR A 57 2.32 -18.98 -6.89
CA THR A 57 3.25 -18.73 -5.78
C THR A 57 2.71 -17.70 -4.82
N LEU A 58 2.07 -16.63 -5.36
CA LEU A 58 1.44 -15.59 -4.56
C LEU A 58 0.32 -16.16 -3.67
N LYS A 59 -0.56 -17.00 -4.22
CA LYS A 59 -1.65 -17.61 -3.46
C LYS A 59 -1.14 -18.45 -2.28
N LYS A 60 -0.04 -19.19 -2.47
CA LYS A 60 0.60 -19.93 -1.37
C LYS A 60 1.21 -19.00 -0.32
N ALA A 61 1.76 -17.86 -0.77
CA ALA A 61 2.38 -16.88 0.13
C ALA A 61 1.37 -16.15 1.00
N LEU A 62 0.18 -15.85 0.47
CA LEU A 62 -0.88 -15.08 1.14
C LEU A 62 -1.88 -15.92 1.93
N LYS A 63 -1.82 -17.27 1.86
CA LYS A 63 -2.86 -18.19 2.32
C LYS A 63 -3.37 -17.92 3.76
N ASP A 64 -2.47 -17.60 4.67
CA ASP A 64 -2.79 -17.47 6.10
C ASP A 64 -2.75 -16.00 6.58
N SER A 65 -2.80 -15.06 5.64
CA SER A 65 -2.73 -13.63 5.96
C SER A 65 -4.09 -13.08 6.37
N ASP A 66 -4.13 -12.33 7.47
CA ASP A 66 -5.30 -11.59 7.92
C ASP A 66 -5.42 -10.25 7.21
N LEU A 67 -4.27 -9.62 6.91
CA LEU A 67 -4.16 -8.35 6.20
C LEU A 67 -3.02 -8.44 5.18
N VAL A 68 -3.24 -7.87 4.01
CA VAL A 68 -2.23 -7.72 2.95
C VAL A 68 -1.95 -6.23 2.75
N TYR A 69 -0.72 -5.82 3.06
CA TYR A 69 -0.22 -4.48 2.76
C TYR A 69 0.55 -4.52 1.44
N CYS A 70 0.17 -3.66 0.49
CA CYS A 70 0.73 -3.62 -0.85
C CYS A 70 1.47 -2.30 -1.10
N ALA A 71 2.81 -2.36 -1.09
CA ALA A 71 3.72 -1.28 -1.45
C ALA A 71 4.53 -1.67 -2.69
N ILE A 72 3.83 -2.07 -3.75
CA ILE A 72 4.40 -2.47 -5.04
C ILE A 72 4.07 -1.45 -6.11
N ALA A 73 4.92 -1.35 -7.12
CA ALA A 73 4.78 -0.44 -8.26
C ALA A 73 5.37 -1.08 -9.53
N GLY A 74 5.18 -0.44 -10.66
CA GLY A 74 5.74 -0.80 -11.96
C GLY A 74 4.69 -1.11 -13.01
N ASP A 75 5.14 -1.38 -14.24
CA ASP A 75 4.27 -1.54 -15.41
C ASP A 75 3.29 -2.73 -15.29
N TYR A 76 3.66 -3.77 -14.54
CA TYR A 76 2.82 -4.94 -14.28
C TYR A 76 1.91 -4.80 -13.06
N LEU A 77 1.81 -3.59 -12.48
CA LEU A 77 1.00 -3.36 -11.28
C LEU A 77 -0.44 -3.87 -11.40
N PRO A 78 -1.18 -3.62 -12.51
CA PRO A 78 -2.54 -4.15 -12.65
C PRO A 78 -2.62 -5.68 -12.58
N VAL A 79 -1.66 -6.38 -13.20
CA VAL A 79 -1.60 -7.86 -13.15
C VAL A 79 -1.33 -8.35 -11.73
N MET A 80 -0.42 -7.70 -11.01
CA MET A 80 -0.13 -8.03 -9.62
C MET A 80 -1.35 -7.81 -8.73
N VAL A 81 -2.06 -6.69 -8.91
CA VAL A 81 -3.26 -6.34 -8.15
C VAL A 81 -4.39 -7.32 -8.43
N ASP A 82 -4.65 -7.68 -9.68
CA ASP A 82 -5.65 -8.69 -10.05
C ASP A 82 -5.34 -10.06 -9.41
N ASN A 83 -4.07 -10.46 -9.40
CA ASN A 83 -3.62 -11.66 -8.71
C ASN A 83 -3.85 -11.59 -7.19
N ILE A 84 -3.62 -10.44 -6.54
CA ILE A 84 -3.87 -10.27 -5.11
C ILE A 84 -5.36 -10.36 -4.82
N ILE A 85 -6.21 -9.69 -5.61
CA ILE A 85 -7.67 -9.77 -5.51
C ILE A 85 -8.14 -11.22 -5.66
N SER A 86 -7.59 -11.96 -6.64
CA SER A 86 -7.87 -13.38 -6.88
C SER A 86 -7.44 -14.31 -5.73
N CYS A 87 -6.53 -13.86 -4.85
CA CYS A 87 -6.22 -14.56 -3.61
C CYS A 87 -7.27 -14.36 -2.50
N ASN A 88 -8.24 -13.47 -2.72
CA ASN A 88 -9.33 -13.14 -1.81
C ASN A 88 -8.85 -12.79 -0.38
N PRO A 89 -7.97 -11.77 -0.22
CA PRO A 89 -7.51 -11.36 1.10
C PRO A 89 -8.68 -10.83 1.95
N LYS A 90 -8.66 -11.11 3.27
CA LYS A 90 -9.69 -10.61 4.19
C LYS A 90 -9.68 -9.08 4.26
N ARG A 91 -8.50 -8.48 4.16
CA ARG A 91 -8.27 -7.04 4.23
C ARG A 91 -7.05 -6.67 3.37
N MET A 92 -7.15 -5.61 2.59
CA MET A 92 -6.07 -5.10 1.74
C MET A 92 -5.82 -3.62 2.02
N VAL A 93 -4.58 -3.24 2.25
CA VAL A 93 -4.13 -1.84 2.27
C VAL A 93 -3.23 -1.64 1.05
N PHE A 94 -3.69 -0.85 0.11
CA PHE A 94 -3.01 -0.63 -1.17
C PHE A 94 -2.44 0.77 -1.27
N MET A 95 -1.15 0.89 -1.56
CA MET A 95 -0.49 2.17 -1.81
C MET A 95 -0.49 2.49 -3.29
N THR A 96 -0.85 3.73 -3.60
CA THR A 96 -0.79 4.32 -4.94
C THR A 96 -0.39 5.79 -4.82
N THR A 97 -0.57 6.57 -5.87
CA THR A 97 -0.19 7.99 -5.92
C THR A 97 -1.42 8.89 -5.91
N VAL A 98 -1.28 10.13 -5.44
CA VAL A 98 -2.24 11.20 -5.73
C VAL A 98 -2.25 11.49 -7.23
N GLY A 99 -3.37 12.00 -7.74
CA GLY A 99 -3.55 12.30 -9.17
C GLY A 99 -4.25 11.17 -9.96
N VAL A 100 -4.45 9.98 -9.36
CA VAL A 100 -5.15 8.85 -10.02
C VAL A 100 -6.63 9.14 -10.33
N TYR A 101 -7.23 10.14 -9.68
CA TYR A 101 -8.60 10.60 -9.92
C TYR A 101 -8.65 12.03 -10.50
N ASN A 102 -7.55 12.57 -10.98
CA ASN A 102 -7.42 13.97 -11.43
C ASN A 102 -7.71 15.01 -10.33
N GLU A 103 -7.40 14.68 -9.08
CA GLU A 103 -7.77 15.46 -7.90
C GLU A 103 -6.76 16.55 -7.51
N LEU A 104 -5.62 16.68 -8.21
CA LEU A 104 -4.58 17.67 -7.94
C LEU A 104 -4.86 18.97 -8.70
N GLU A 105 -5.43 19.97 -8.02
CA GLU A 105 -5.68 21.30 -8.61
C GLU A 105 -4.40 22.12 -8.80
N ASN A 106 -3.50 22.06 -7.81
CA ASN A 106 -2.27 22.88 -7.79
C ASN A 106 -1.08 22.22 -8.52
N ALA A 107 -1.24 20.97 -8.97
CA ALA A 107 -0.22 20.23 -9.72
C ALA A 107 -0.88 19.35 -10.80
N PRO A 108 -1.66 19.93 -11.74
CA PRO A 108 -2.45 19.16 -12.71
C PRO A 108 -1.58 18.31 -13.64
N GLN A 109 -0.30 18.64 -13.83
CA GLN A 109 0.66 17.84 -14.60
C GLN A 109 0.93 16.46 -13.97
N LEU A 110 0.60 16.25 -12.69
CA LEU A 110 0.75 14.96 -11.99
C LEU A 110 -0.55 14.14 -12.01
N ASN A 111 -1.63 14.67 -12.54
CA ASN A 111 -2.88 13.95 -12.71
C ASN A 111 -2.78 12.95 -13.87
N VAL A 112 -3.51 11.85 -13.78
CA VAL A 112 -3.48 10.76 -14.76
C VAL A 112 -3.78 11.21 -16.19
N ASP A 113 -4.63 12.21 -16.40
CA ASP A 113 -4.93 12.77 -17.73
C ASP A 113 -3.72 13.44 -18.39
N ASN A 114 -2.75 13.89 -17.59
CA ASN A 114 -1.55 14.59 -18.05
C ASN A 114 -0.26 13.79 -17.83
N GLU A 115 -0.30 12.73 -16.99
CA GLU A 115 0.85 11.89 -16.68
C GLU A 115 0.56 10.41 -17.00
N PRO A 116 0.87 9.94 -18.21
CA PRO A 116 0.56 8.57 -18.65
C PRO A 116 1.17 7.48 -17.77
N LEU A 117 2.24 7.75 -17.03
CA LEU A 117 2.83 6.81 -16.08
C LEU A 117 1.90 6.50 -14.89
N GLN A 118 0.84 7.29 -14.70
CA GLN A 118 -0.21 7.03 -13.70
C GLN A 118 -1.27 6.01 -14.16
N ILE A 119 -1.35 5.68 -15.46
CA ILE A 119 -2.36 4.77 -16.01
C ILE A 119 -2.36 3.40 -15.30
N PRO A 120 -1.21 2.74 -15.05
CA PRO A 120 -1.20 1.49 -14.29
C PRO A 120 -1.74 1.64 -12.86
N ASN A 121 -1.48 2.77 -12.21
CA ASN A 121 -2.00 3.08 -10.88
C ASN A 121 -3.52 3.25 -10.90
N GLN A 122 -4.06 4.05 -11.83
CA GLN A 122 -5.50 4.25 -11.99
C GLN A 122 -6.21 2.93 -12.27
N TYR A 123 -5.71 2.14 -13.22
CA TYR A 123 -6.31 0.85 -13.57
C TYR A 123 -6.31 -0.12 -12.38
N SER A 124 -5.25 -0.12 -11.57
CA SER A 124 -5.16 -0.93 -10.36
C SER A 124 -6.18 -0.50 -9.30
N VAL A 125 -6.39 0.80 -9.15
CA VAL A 125 -7.42 1.37 -8.26
C VAL A 125 -8.80 0.94 -8.72
N ASP A 126 -9.10 1.02 -10.03
CA ASP A 126 -10.39 0.60 -10.59
C ASP A 126 -10.65 -0.89 -10.34
N LEU A 127 -9.64 -1.76 -10.50
CA LEU A 127 -9.76 -3.19 -10.18
C LEU A 127 -10.13 -3.41 -8.71
N ILE A 128 -9.47 -2.71 -7.78
CA ILE A 128 -9.71 -2.85 -6.34
C ILE A 128 -11.11 -2.35 -5.98
N GLU A 129 -11.51 -1.18 -6.45
CA GLU A 129 -12.81 -0.57 -6.16
C GLU A 129 -14.01 -1.39 -6.69
N ASN A 130 -13.81 -2.08 -7.82
CA ASN A 130 -14.82 -2.97 -8.40
C ASN A 130 -14.79 -4.40 -7.84
N SER A 131 -13.88 -4.70 -6.91
CA SER A 131 -13.79 -6.01 -6.25
C SER A 131 -14.63 -6.09 -4.98
N ASP A 132 -14.83 -7.32 -4.48
CA ASP A 132 -15.48 -7.58 -3.19
C ASP A 132 -14.51 -7.51 -2.00
N VAL A 133 -13.22 -7.28 -2.23
CA VAL A 133 -12.22 -7.20 -1.18
C VAL A 133 -12.49 -6.02 -0.26
N ASP A 134 -12.33 -6.20 1.05
CA ASP A 134 -12.30 -5.08 1.98
C ASP A 134 -10.94 -4.36 1.88
N TYR A 135 -10.95 -3.15 1.33
CA TYR A 135 -9.74 -2.40 1.01
C TYR A 135 -9.66 -1.05 1.73
N THR A 136 -8.44 -0.56 1.89
CA THR A 136 -8.11 0.86 2.03
C THR A 136 -7.09 1.22 0.94
N ILE A 137 -7.40 2.20 0.11
CA ILE A 137 -6.45 2.76 -0.87
C ILE A 137 -5.82 4.00 -0.26
N LEU A 138 -4.48 4.03 -0.19
CA LEU A 138 -3.68 5.14 0.28
C LEU A 138 -3.03 5.83 -0.92
N ARG A 139 -3.50 7.03 -1.25
CA ARG A 139 -2.95 7.87 -2.33
C ARG A 139 -1.88 8.79 -1.76
N LEU A 140 -0.66 8.62 -2.18
CA LEU A 140 0.51 9.28 -1.64
C LEU A 140 1.07 10.32 -2.61
N GLY A 141 1.58 11.41 -2.09
CA GLY A 141 2.36 12.38 -2.84
C GLY A 141 3.81 11.94 -3.06
N LEU A 142 4.61 12.82 -3.62
CA LEU A 142 6.06 12.68 -3.70
C LEU A 142 6.65 12.61 -2.29
N LEU A 143 7.60 11.70 -2.07
CA LEU A 143 8.23 11.55 -0.76
C LEU A 143 9.02 12.79 -0.38
N ASP A 144 8.83 13.23 0.84
CA ASP A 144 9.50 14.36 1.46
C ASP A 144 9.84 14.05 2.92
N HIS A 145 10.67 14.86 3.54
CA HIS A 145 10.98 14.77 4.96
C HIS A 145 9.93 15.51 5.78
N GLY A 146 9.69 15.03 7.00
CA GLY A 146 8.74 15.66 7.93
C GLY A 146 8.37 14.73 9.07
N ASP A 147 7.53 15.24 9.97
CA ASP A 147 7.07 14.51 11.15
C ASP A 147 5.86 13.64 10.82
N GLU A 148 5.59 12.66 11.68
CA GLU A 148 4.44 11.74 11.53
C GLU A 148 3.08 12.45 11.63
N ASP A 149 3.00 13.65 12.21
CA ASP A 149 1.78 14.45 12.37
C ASP A 149 1.62 15.55 11.31
N ASP A 150 2.59 15.70 10.40
CA ASP A 150 2.53 16.67 9.30
C ASP A 150 1.76 16.10 8.10
N TYR A 151 0.48 15.80 8.28
CA TYR A 151 -0.36 15.34 7.17
C TYR A 151 -1.80 15.83 7.26
N VAL A 152 -2.47 15.81 6.12
CA VAL A 152 -3.93 15.93 5.98
C VAL A 152 -4.46 14.71 5.22
N ILE A 153 -5.62 14.23 5.66
CA ILE A 153 -6.38 13.19 4.97
C ILE A 153 -7.42 13.85 4.07
N THR A 154 -7.44 13.46 2.79
CA THR A 154 -8.44 13.91 1.82
C THR A 154 -9.13 12.68 1.23
N LYS A 155 -10.46 12.65 1.22
CA LYS A 155 -11.23 11.52 0.70
C LYS A 155 -11.33 11.57 -0.84
N LYS A 156 -11.73 10.45 -1.44
CA LYS A 156 -12.07 10.42 -2.87
C LYS A 156 -13.19 11.43 -3.17
N GLY A 157 -13.03 12.19 -4.23
CA GLY A 157 -13.95 13.25 -4.65
C GLY A 157 -13.67 14.63 -4.07
N GLU A 158 -12.71 14.73 -3.14
CA GLU A 158 -12.22 16.01 -2.61
C GLU A 158 -10.90 16.40 -3.29
N SER A 159 -10.68 17.71 -3.45
CA SER A 159 -9.44 18.24 -4.03
C SER A 159 -8.26 18.09 -3.07
N VAL A 160 -7.15 17.57 -3.58
CA VAL A 160 -5.88 17.44 -2.86
C VAL A 160 -5.05 18.69 -3.09
N LYS A 161 -4.68 19.38 -2.00
CA LYS A 161 -4.01 20.69 -2.03
C LYS A 161 -2.49 20.61 -2.14
N THR A 162 -1.88 19.57 -1.58
CA THR A 162 -0.43 19.36 -1.57
C THR A 162 -0.12 18.01 -2.19
N HIS A 163 1.09 17.85 -2.71
CA HIS A 163 1.52 16.63 -3.39
C HIS A 163 2.80 16.03 -2.81
N GLN A 164 3.13 16.37 -1.55
CA GLN A 164 4.20 15.72 -0.78
C GLN A 164 3.63 14.85 0.33
N THR A 165 4.38 13.82 0.71
CA THR A 165 4.00 12.84 1.74
C THR A 165 5.25 12.42 2.52
N THR A 166 5.15 12.24 3.84
CA THR A 166 6.23 11.67 4.65
C THR A 166 6.02 10.17 4.85
N VAL A 167 7.10 9.40 4.94
CA VAL A 167 7.02 7.95 5.24
C VAL A 167 6.38 7.75 6.62
N GLU A 168 6.75 8.59 7.58
CA GLU A 168 6.31 8.54 8.97
C GLU A 168 4.78 8.69 9.09
N SER A 169 4.19 9.65 8.38
CA SER A 169 2.73 9.84 8.38
C SER A 169 1.98 8.67 7.76
N VAL A 170 2.53 8.09 6.68
CA VAL A 170 1.94 6.89 6.06
C VAL A 170 1.97 5.70 7.01
N ILE A 171 3.13 5.44 7.64
CA ILE A 171 3.27 4.32 8.58
C ILE A 171 2.32 4.50 9.77
N LYS A 172 2.16 5.71 10.28
CA LYS A 172 1.19 6.01 11.34
C LYS A 172 -0.24 5.61 10.93
N ILE A 173 -0.70 6.07 9.77
CA ILE A 173 -2.05 5.74 9.27
C ILE A 173 -2.20 4.23 9.01
N VAL A 174 -1.17 3.57 8.49
CA VAL A 174 -1.21 2.11 8.28
C VAL A 174 -1.35 1.37 9.62
N LEU A 175 -0.65 1.80 10.67
CA LEU A 175 -0.81 1.21 12.01
C LEU A 175 -2.23 1.41 12.55
N GLU A 176 -2.80 2.60 12.42
CA GLU A 176 -4.18 2.88 12.83
C GLU A 176 -5.19 1.96 12.10
N VAL A 177 -5.00 1.73 10.78
CA VAL A 177 -5.83 0.81 9.98
C VAL A 177 -5.63 -0.66 10.39
N ILE A 178 -4.44 -1.04 10.85
CA ILE A 178 -4.16 -2.38 11.36
C ILE A 178 -4.84 -2.59 12.72
N GLU A 179 -4.85 -1.58 13.59
CA GLU A 179 -5.46 -1.63 14.93
C GLU A 179 -6.99 -1.57 14.88
N ASP A 180 -7.55 -0.76 13.97
CA ASP A 180 -8.99 -0.69 13.73
C ASP A 180 -9.33 -1.13 12.27
N PRO A 181 -9.73 -2.39 12.07
CA PRO A 181 -10.06 -2.89 10.73
C PRO A 181 -11.24 -2.19 10.05
N LYS A 182 -12.06 -1.41 10.78
CA LYS A 182 -13.16 -0.63 10.21
C LYS A 182 -12.71 0.74 9.72
N LEU A 183 -11.57 1.22 10.20
CA LEU A 183 -11.02 2.51 9.80
C LEU A 183 -10.72 2.50 8.29
N TYR A 184 -11.31 3.45 7.57
CA TYR A 184 -11.20 3.60 6.11
C TYR A 184 -11.54 2.34 5.30
N SER A 185 -12.38 1.41 5.86
CA SER A 185 -12.88 0.25 5.12
C SER A 185 -13.62 0.70 3.85
N ARG A 186 -13.22 0.13 2.71
CA ARG A 186 -13.69 0.44 1.36
C ARG A 186 -13.61 1.93 0.99
N GLN A 187 -12.56 2.60 1.48
CA GLN A 187 -12.30 4.01 1.19
C GLN A 187 -10.95 4.21 0.49
N SER A 188 -10.90 5.24 -0.34
CA SER A 188 -9.67 5.78 -0.91
C SER A 188 -9.39 7.15 -0.28
N ILE A 189 -8.26 7.25 0.40
CA ILE A 189 -7.81 8.48 1.08
C ILE A 189 -6.46 8.91 0.56
N SER A 190 -6.20 10.21 0.50
CA SER A 190 -4.84 10.72 0.34
C SER A 190 -4.21 10.99 1.70
N ILE A 191 -2.89 10.84 1.75
CA ILE A 191 -2.06 11.23 2.89
C ILE A 191 -1.02 12.19 2.33
N THR A 192 -1.22 13.50 2.53
CA THR A 192 -0.29 14.52 2.02
C THR A 192 0.04 15.52 3.12
N LYS A 193 1.18 16.20 3.01
CA LYS A 193 1.60 17.24 4.00
C LYS A 193 0.56 18.33 4.09
N LYS A 194 0.49 18.97 5.25
CA LYS A 194 -0.42 20.11 5.52
C LYS A 194 -0.11 21.31 4.62
N LYS A 195 1.16 21.64 4.44
CA LYS A 195 1.69 22.67 3.50
C LYS A 195 3.20 22.48 3.33
#